data_2dfca2b055a982992bf442a0fb3248c3
#
_entry.id   2dfca2b055a982992bf442a0fb3248c3
#
_cell.length_a   1.000
_cell.length_b   1.000
_cell.length_c   1.000
_cell.angle_alpha   90.00
_cell.angle_beta   90.00
_cell.angle_gamma   90.00
#
_symmetry.space_group_name_H-M   'P 1'
#
loop_
_entity.id
_entity.type
_entity.pdbx_description
1 polymer ?
#
loop_
_entity_poly.entity_id
_entity_poly.type
_entity_poly.pdbx_seq_one_letter_code
_entity_poly.pdbx_strand_id
1 'polypeptide(L)'
;MKASRLIELARQSWRHGACAAHDPVIRDRIMQLAIREEGFRLNQKRAQVPALAEDMMRIPLQWKLVISELSQDAAALALDIEGAAGSLYMADPNAPQSGRWPLAYLNSFGMTIAAGTSEVQRNILGERVLGLAKTR
;
A
#
# COMPACT_ATOMS: atom_id res chain seq x y z
N MET A 1 -4.36 3.79 -2.89
CA MET A 1 -3.54 3.64 -4.11
C MET A 1 -4.13 2.49 -4.91
N LYS A 2 -4.02 2.45 -6.26
CA LYS A 2 -4.63 1.37 -7.05
C LYS A 2 -3.54 0.57 -7.76
N ALA A 3 -3.59 -0.75 -7.66
CA ALA A 3 -2.67 -1.66 -8.37
C ALA A 3 -2.66 -1.41 -9.89
N SER A 4 -3.78 -0.96 -10.46
CA SER A 4 -3.87 -0.56 -11.88
C SER A 4 -2.85 0.50 -12.29
N ARG A 5 -2.48 1.43 -11.38
CA ARG A 5 -1.45 2.44 -11.65
C ARG A 5 -0.05 1.85 -11.72
N LEU A 6 0.21 0.80 -10.94
CA LEU A 6 1.50 0.08 -11.00
C LEU A 6 1.61 -0.75 -12.28
N ILE A 7 0.50 -1.31 -12.76
CA ILE A 7 0.46 -2.00 -14.06
C ILE A 7 0.79 -1.02 -15.19
N GLU A 8 0.19 0.16 -15.17
CA GLU A 8 0.46 1.19 -16.16
C GLU A 8 1.91 1.68 -16.09
N LEU A 9 2.43 1.95 -14.89
CA LEU A 9 3.82 2.29 -14.67
C LEU A 9 4.76 1.21 -15.24
N ALA A 10 4.50 -0.06 -14.93
CA ALA A 10 5.34 -1.17 -15.41
C ALA A 10 5.33 -1.29 -16.94
N ARG A 11 4.21 -0.98 -17.61
CA ARG A 11 4.13 -0.95 -19.08
C ARG A 11 4.93 0.18 -19.71
N GLN A 12 5.14 1.27 -18.99
CA GLN A 12 5.85 2.46 -19.45
C GLN A 12 7.33 2.46 -19.05
N SER A 13 7.74 1.56 -18.13
CA SER A 13 9.10 1.51 -17.59
C SER A 13 9.93 0.42 -18.26
N TRP A 14 11.23 0.69 -18.43
CA TRP A 14 12.21 -0.23 -18.99
C TRP A 14 13.25 -0.61 -17.94
N ARG A 15 13.52 -1.91 -17.81
CA ARG A 15 14.51 -2.47 -16.90
C ARG A 15 15.34 -3.54 -17.63
N HIS A 16 16.64 -3.49 -17.46
CA HIS A 16 17.54 -4.50 -18.05
C HIS A 16 17.31 -4.76 -19.56
N GLY A 17 16.96 -3.71 -20.30
CA GLY A 17 16.72 -3.80 -21.76
C GLY A 17 15.34 -4.36 -22.14
N ALA A 18 14.42 -4.55 -21.19
CA ALA A 18 13.07 -5.02 -21.44
C ALA A 18 12.00 -4.18 -20.72
N CYS A 19 10.76 -4.25 -21.19
CA CYS A 19 9.62 -3.64 -20.51
C CYS A 19 9.41 -4.29 -19.13
N ALA A 20 9.31 -3.48 -18.08
CA ALA A 20 9.13 -3.96 -16.70
C ALA A 20 7.87 -4.81 -16.50
N ALA A 21 6.84 -4.60 -17.33
CA ALA A 21 5.64 -5.43 -17.32
C ALA A 21 5.87 -6.90 -17.76
N HIS A 22 7.00 -7.21 -18.36
CA HIS A 22 7.39 -8.57 -18.74
C HIS A 22 8.22 -9.25 -17.64
N ASP A 23 8.72 -8.52 -16.66
CA ASP A 23 9.45 -9.08 -15.53
C ASP A 23 8.50 -9.89 -14.64
N PRO A 24 8.71 -11.21 -14.45
CA PRO A 24 7.81 -12.06 -13.67
C PRO A 24 7.79 -11.68 -12.19
N VAL A 25 8.88 -11.15 -11.64
CA VAL A 25 8.96 -10.72 -10.24
C VAL A 25 8.10 -9.45 -10.02
N ILE A 26 8.22 -8.48 -10.94
CA ILE A 26 7.39 -7.27 -10.89
C ILE A 26 5.91 -7.63 -11.03
N ARG A 27 5.58 -8.52 -11.95
CA ARG A 27 4.20 -9.00 -12.15
C ARG A 27 3.63 -9.64 -10.90
N ASP A 28 4.38 -10.57 -10.30
CA ASP A 28 3.94 -11.24 -9.06
C ASP A 28 3.71 -10.22 -7.94
N ARG A 29 4.64 -9.32 -7.70
CA ARG A 29 4.52 -8.30 -6.66
C ARG A 29 3.32 -7.36 -6.89
N ILE A 30 3.04 -6.98 -8.13
CA ILE A 30 1.83 -6.20 -8.47
C ILE A 30 0.58 -7.03 -8.15
N MET A 31 0.54 -8.31 -8.47
CA MET A 31 -0.60 -9.17 -8.19
C MET A 31 -0.82 -9.38 -6.71
N GLN A 32 0.24 -9.54 -5.90
CA GLN A 32 0.13 -9.60 -4.44
C GLN A 32 -0.49 -8.32 -3.84
N LEU A 33 -0.09 -7.15 -4.35
CA LEU A 33 -0.72 -5.89 -3.94
C LEU A 33 -2.17 -5.79 -4.39
N ALA A 34 -2.50 -6.24 -5.60
CA ALA A 34 -3.88 -6.25 -6.12
C ALA A 34 -4.80 -7.14 -5.29
N ILE A 35 -4.32 -8.32 -4.86
CA ILE A 35 -5.06 -9.22 -3.98
C ILE A 35 -5.35 -8.55 -2.63
N ARG A 36 -4.36 -7.91 -2.03
CA ARG A 36 -4.52 -7.19 -0.76
C ARG A 36 -5.46 -5.99 -0.89
N GLU A 37 -5.36 -5.23 -1.98
CA GLU A 37 -6.25 -4.10 -2.28
C GLU A 37 -7.70 -4.57 -2.42
N GLU A 38 -7.92 -5.67 -3.14
CA GLU A 38 -9.26 -6.25 -3.31
C GLU A 38 -9.82 -6.79 -1.99
N GLY A 39 -9.00 -7.47 -1.19
CA GLY A 39 -9.38 -7.92 0.15
C GLY A 39 -9.79 -6.74 1.05
N PHE A 40 -9.04 -5.63 1.00
CA PHE A 40 -9.40 -4.40 1.72
C PHE A 40 -10.75 -3.84 1.23
N ARG A 41 -10.94 -3.74 -0.08
CA ARG A 41 -12.20 -3.27 -0.70
C ARG A 41 -13.41 -4.13 -0.29
N LEU A 42 -13.24 -5.45 -0.28
CA LEU A 42 -14.30 -6.38 0.14
C LEU A 42 -14.61 -6.24 1.63
N ASN A 43 -13.61 -6.06 2.49
CA ASN A 43 -13.82 -5.80 3.91
C ASN A 43 -14.53 -4.46 4.16
N GLN A 44 -14.28 -3.43 3.36
CA GLN A 44 -15.05 -2.18 3.44
C GLN A 44 -16.52 -2.41 3.11
N LYS A 45 -16.83 -3.22 2.09
CA LYS A 45 -18.21 -3.60 1.76
C LYS A 45 -18.85 -4.44 2.87
N ARG A 46 -18.08 -5.40 3.43
CA ARG A 46 -18.54 -6.23 4.54
C ARG A 46 -18.94 -5.39 5.75
N ALA A 47 -18.17 -4.34 6.07
CA ALA A 47 -18.48 -3.45 7.19
C ALA A 47 -19.82 -2.71 7.05
N GLN A 48 -20.34 -2.60 5.83
CA GLN A 48 -21.63 -1.95 5.56
C GLN A 48 -22.82 -2.90 5.75
N VAL A 49 -22.59 -4.19 5.99
CA VAL A 49 -23.63 -5.20 6.18
C VAL A 49 -23.63 -5.63 7.65
N PRO A 50 -24.61 -5.19 8.47
CA PRO A 50 -24.61 -5.46 9.91
C PRO A 50 -24.49 -6.94 10.26
N ALA A 51 -25.18 -7.82 9.52
CA ALA A 51 -25.14 -9.26 9.75
C ALA A 51 -23.75 -9.90 9.50
N LEU A 52 -22.85 -9.22 8.79
CA LEU A 52 -21.50 -9.70 8.48
C LEU A 52 -20.39 -8.98 9.27
N ALA A 53 -20.75 -7.89 9.97
CA ALA A 53 -19.78 -7.07 10.67
C ALA A 53 -19.49 -7.59 12.10
N GLU A 54 -20.40 -8.38 12.69
CA GLU A 54 -20.40 -8.84 14.08
C GLU A 54 -20.38 -7.67 15.10
N ASP A 55 -19.32 -6.87 15.08
CA ASP A 55 -19.16 -5.61 15.80
C ASP A 55 -18.89 -4.48 14.79
N MET A 56 -19.60 -3.35 14.93
CA MET A 56 -19.48 -2.21 14.01
C MET A 56 -18.07 -1.66 13.87
N MET A 57 -17.22 -1.79 14.90
CA MET A 57 -15.86 -1.26 14.91
C MET A 57 -14.79 -2.28 14.51
N ARG A 58 -15.09 -3.57 14.51
CA ARG A 58 -14.13 -4.64 14.26
C ARG A 58 -13.41 -4.50 12.92
N ILE A 59 -14.13 -4.21 11.85
CA ILE A 59 -13.56 -4.05 10.51
C ILE A 59 -12.96 -2.63 10.34
N PRO A 60 -13.64 -1.52 10.68
CA PRO A 60 -13.09 -0.18 10.56
C PRO A 60 -11.77 0.04 11.31
N LEU A 61 -11.58 -0.56 12.49
CA LEU A 61 -10.33 -0.45 13.25
C LEU A 61 -9.10 -0.96 12.48
N GLN A 62 -9.26 -1.87 11.52
CA GLN A 62 -8.18 -2.40 10.70
C GLN A 62 -7.77 -1.45 9.56
N TRP A 63 -8.64 -0.53 9.16
CA TRP A 63 -8.47 0.23 7.91
C TRP A 63 -7.20 1.06 7.88
N LYS A 64 -6.91 1.78 8.97
CA LYS A 64 -5.71 2.62 9.05
C LYS A 64 -4.44 1.81 8.84
N LEU A 65 -4.31 0.68 9.54
CA LEU A 65 -3.15 -0.19 9.44
C LEU A 65 -2.99 -0.73 8.01
N VAL A 66 -4.04 -1.34 7.47
CA VAL A 66 -4.01 -1.97 6.15
C VAL A 66 -3.71 -0.96 5.05
N ILE A 67 -4.39 0.21 5.04
CA ILE A 67 -4.22 1.19 3.96
C ILE A 67 -2.85 1.88 4.02
N SER A 68 -2.33 2.17 5.21
CA SER A 68 -1.03 2.81 5.35
C SER A 68 0.11 1.88 4.90
N GLU A 69 0.10 0.62 5.32
CA GLU A 69 1.10 -0.37 4.90
C GLU A 69 0.98 -0.71 3.41
N LEU A 70 -0.23 -0.92 2.89
CA LEU A 70 -0.46 -1.16 1.46
C LEU A 70 0.03 0.01 0.60
N SER A 71 -0.17 1.24 1.06
CA SER A 71 0.30 2.43 0.34
C SER A 71 1.82 2.53 0.32
N GLN A 72 2.48 2.18 1.42
CA GLN A 72 3.94 2.16 1.51
C GLN A 72 4.53 1.09 0.60
N ASP A 73 4.01 -0.15 0.67
CA ASP A 73 4.47 -1.25 -0.19
C ASP A 73 4.28 -0.93 -1.68
N ALA A 74 3.15 -0.31 -2.03
CA ALA A 74 2.88 0.06 -3.41
C ALA A 74 3.81 1.19 -3.91
N ALA A 75 4.13 2.16 -3.06
CA ALA A 75 5.07 3.22 -3.41
C ALA A 75 6.51 2.68 -3.53
N ALA A 76 6.92 1.78 -2.63
CA ALA A 76 8.21 1.09 -2.72
C ALA A 76 8.32 0.28 -4.03
N LEU A 77 7.28 -0.49 -4.38
CA LEU A 77 7.27 -1.25 -5.64
C LEU A 77 7.33 -0.32 -6.86
N ALA A 78 6.69 0.85 -6.80
CA ALA A 78 6.78 1.82 -7.89
C ALA A 78 8.22 2.29 -8.14
N LEU A 79 8.99 2.58 -7.06
CA LEU A 79 10.41 2.93 -7.19
C LEU A 79 11.22 1.77 -7.78
N ASP A 80 10.94 0.54 -7.38
CA ASP A 80 11.59 -0.64 -7.97
C ASP A 80 11.28 -0.78 -9.46
N ILE A 81 10.05 -0.47 -9.89
CA ILE A 81 9.65 -0.49 -11.30
C ILE A 81 10.38 0.60 -12.09
N GLU A 82 10.52 1.82 -11.54
CA GLU A 82 11.26 2.92 -12.17
C GLU A 82 12.78 2.69 -12.17
N GLY A 83 13.29 1.84 -11.28
CA GLY A 83 14.72 1.56 -11.15
C GLY A 83 15.51 2.81 -10.81
N ALA A 84 16.64 3.06 -11.48
CA ALA A 84 17.50 4.22 -11.22
C ALA A 84 16.74 5.56 -11.39
N ALA A 85 15.78 5.63 -12.32
CA ALA A 85 14.99 6.83 -12.54
C ALA A 85 14.05 7.16 -11.37
N GLY A 86 13.70 6.18 -10.52
CA GLY A 86 12.95 6.39 -9.28
C GLY A 86 13.69 7.20 -8.21
N SER A 87 14.98 7.51 -8.39
CA SER A 87 15.74 8.43 -7.53
C SER A 87 15.55 9.90 -7.90
N LEU A 88 15.01 10.18 -9.09
CA LEU A 88 14.79 11.54 -9.57
C LEU A 88 13.55 12.14 -8.90
N TYR A 89 13.72 13.32 -8.32
CA TYR A 89 12.67 13.97 -7.53
C TYR A 89 12.00 15.12 -8.29
N MET A 90 10.97 15.70 -7.69
CA MET A 90 10.28 16.87 -8.25
C MET A 90 11.26 17.96 -8.68
N ALA A 91 10.97 18.64 -9.76
CA ALA A 91 11.79 19.64 -10.42
C ALA A 91 12.96 19.11 -11.29
N ASP A 92 13.27 17.81 -11.27
CA ASP A 92 14.18 17.23 -12.27
C ASP A 92 13.39 17.00 -13.57
N PRO A 93 13.84 17.56 -14.71
CA PRO A 93 13.13 17.44 -15.99
C PRO A 93 13.07 15.99 -16.51
N ASN A 94 13.96 15.10 -16.02
CA ASN A 94 14.01 13.70 -16.40
C ASN A 94 13.23 12.79 -15.43
N ALA A 95 12.65 13.35 -14.34
CA ALA A 95 11.92 12.56 -13.36
C ALA A 95 10.66 11.93 -13.98
N PRO A 96 10.49 10.60 -13.98
CA PRO A 96 9.28 9.96 -14.46
C PRO A 96 8.06 10.51 -13.70
N GLN A 97 6.99 10.80 -14.46
CA GLN A 97 5.75 11.33 -13.87
C GLN A 97 5.96 12.49 -12.90
N SER A 98 6.94 13.37 -13.19
CA SER A 98 7.32 14.55 -12.38
C SER A 98 7.70 14.18 -10.93
N GLY A 99 8.36 13.07 -10.70
CA GLY A 99 8.82 12.63 -9.38
C GLY A 99 7.70 12.21 -8.41
N ARG A 100 6.55 11.84 -8.95
CA ARG A 100 5.37 11.48 -8.16
C ARG A 100 5.63 10.28 -7.22
N TRP A 101 6.34 9.27 -7.68
CA TRP A 101 6.53 8.05 -6.91
C TRP A 101 7.55 8.20 -5.79
N PRO A 102 8.71 8.85 -5.98
CA PRO A 102 9.57 9.24 -4.87
C PRO A 102 8.84 10.05 -3.80
N LEU A 103 8.04 11.04 -4.21
CA LEU A 103 7.21 11.81 -3.27
C LEU A 103 6.21 10.93 -2.52
N ALA A 104 5.51 10.04 -3.22
CA ALA A 104 4.56 9.12 -2.61
C ALA A 104 5.24 8.18 -1.62
N TYR A 105 6.43 7.68 -1.93
CA TYR A 105 7.23 6.83 -1.04
C TYR A 105 7.62 7.57 0.24
N LEU A 106 8.19 8.75 0.14
CA LEU A 106 8.57 9.55 1.30
C LEU A 106 7.37 9.88 2.19
N ASN A 107 6.25 10.28 1.60
CA ASN A 107 5.02 10.58 2.33
C ASN A 107 4.38 9.33 2.99
N SER A 108 4.63 8.14 2.46
CA SER A 108 4.05 6.90 3.01
C SER A 108 4.51 6.60 4.43
N PHE A 109 5.73 7.00 4.81
CA PHE A 109 6.21 6.87 6.19
C PHE A 109 5.39 7.71 7.16
N GLY A 110 5.03 8.93 6.78
CA GLY A 110 4.11 9.76 7.57
C GLY A 110 2.77 9.08 7.81
N MET A 111 2.24 8.38 6.81
CA MET A 111 0.99 7.64 6.94
C MET A 111 1.07 6.46 7.92
N THR A 112 2.22 5.80 8.04
CA THR A 112 2.41 4.70 9.01
C THR A 112 2.61 5.19 10.44
N ILE A 113 2.94 6.46 10.65
CA ILE A 113 3.15 7.08 11.96
C ILE A 113 1.91 7.85 12.44
N ALA A 114 1.29 8.63 11.56
CA ALA A 114 0.13 9.46 11.88
C ALA A 114 -1.04 8.63 12.43
N ALA A 115 -1.77 9.19 13.40
CA ALA A 115 -2.90 8.54 14.08
C ALA A 115 -2.53 7.19 14.75
N GLY A 116 -1.30 7.07 15.23
CA GLY A 116 -0.74 5.88 15.86
C GLY A 116 0.08 5.03 14.89
N THR A 117 1.25 4.60 15.35
CA THR A 117 2.15 3.74 14.54
C THR A 117 1.50 2.40 14.21
N SER A 118 2.10 1.66 13.28
CA SER A 118 1.62 0.31 12.94
C SER A 118 1.57 -0.63 14.15
N GLU A 119 2.54 -0.50 15.08
CA GLU A 119 2.58 -1.28 16.32
C GLU A 119 1.42 -0.89 17.25
N VAL A 120 1.17 0.42 17.42
CA VAL A 120 0.04 0.90 18.23
C VAL A 120 -1.29 0.41 17.64
N GLN A 121 -1.44 0.44 16.31
CA GLN A 121 -2.63 -0.09 15.64
C GLN A 121 -2.80 -1.59 15.85
N ARG A 122 -1.71 -2.38 15.79
CA ARG A 122 -1.75 -3.81 16.09
C ARG A 122 -2.15 -4.08 17.54
N ASN A 123 -1.65 -3.28 18.50
CA ASN A 123 -2.06 -3.39 19.90
C ASN A 123 -3.55 -3.09 20.07
N ILE A 124 -4.05 -2.04 19.43
CA ILE A 124 -5.49 -1.71 19.46
C ILE A 124 -6.33 -2.88 18.91
N LEU A 125 -5.90 -3.48 17.80
CA LEU A 125 -6.59 -4.64 17.21
C LEU A 125 -6.54 -5.85 18.16
N GLY A 126 -5.37 -6.13 18.74
CA GLY A 126 -5.21 -7.21 19.72
C GLY A 126 -6.15 -7.03 20.91
N GLU A 127 -6.14 -5.85 21.50
CA GLU A 127 -6.93 -5.57 22.70
C GLU A 127 -8.44 -5.45 22.43
N ARG A 128 -8.84 -4.67 21.44
CA ARG A 128 -10.25 -4.31 21.21
C ARG A 128 -11.00 -5.28 20.30
N VAL A 129 -10.31 -5.93 19.35
CA VAL A 129 -10.92 -6.85 18.40
C VAL A 129 -10.77 -8.30 18.84
N LEU A 130 -9.58 -8.68 19.33
CA LEU A 130 -9.29 -10.05 19.73
C LEU A 130 -9.45 -10.28 21.25
N GLY A 131 -9.65 -9.24 22.05
CA GLY A 131 -9.81 -9.36 23.50
C GLY A 131 -8.54 -9.80 24.24
N LEU A 132 -7.36 -9.58 23.65
CA LEU A 132 -6.09 -9.94 24.28
C LEU A 132 -5.80 -9.02 25.47
N ALA A 133 -5.07 -9.54 26.45
CA ALA A 133 -4.64 -8.77 27.61
C ALA A 133 -3.71 -7.63 27.21
N LYS A 134 -3.89 -6.46 27.86
CA LYS A 134 -2.95 -5.35 27.68
C LYS A 134 -1.57 -5.71 28.15
N THR A 135 -0.57 -5.46 27.33
CA THR A 135 0.82 -5.48 27.80
C THR A 135 1.01 -4.31 28.76
N ARG A 136 1.46 -4.59 29.98
CA ARG A 136 1.78 -3.60 31.00
C ARG A 136 3.09 -2.92 30.69
#